data_de963ca28b174b17f8dedb35475c0ad3
#
_entry.id   de963ca28b174b17f8dedb35475c0ad3
#
_cell.length_a   1.000
_cell.length_b   1.000
_cell.length_c   1.000
_cell.angle_alpha   90.00
_cell.angle_beta   90.00
_cell.angle_gamma   90.00
#
_symmetry.space_group_name_H-M   'P 1'
#
loop_
_entity.id
_entity.type
_entity.pdbx_description
1 polymer ?
#
loop_
_entity_poly.entity_id
_entity_poly.type
_entity_poly.pdbx_seq_one_letter_code
_entity_poly.pdbx_strand_id
1 'polypeptide(L)'
;MAVEADKVYIIQPGKNMRIQDGKLRLVDQVPKELNLPIDIFFRSLAEEAGSHAIAIILSGTGSDGTNGIKAIKENEGMVIVQDLDTSKFDGMPRSAMRTGLVDAQISPEEIAMELQHIAGTSLASAHGKTTQEIDGELMKKVYTILKKVSNVNFTHYKQTTILRRMERRMMITHKDKLVDYVDFLQESPEEVRILSKEVLIGVTSFFRDPDFFQVLKEKAITDIVSHSNAEEAVRVWVAGCSTGEEAYSIAILFSEVMETLKVRRNIKIF
;
A
#
# COMPACT_ATOMS: atom_id res chain seq x y z
N MET A 1 7.94 9.00 -22.95
CA MET A 1 7.28 8.10 -23.95
C MET A 1 5.93 7.72 -23.37
N ALA A 2 4.84 7.86 -24.12
CA ALA A 2 3.51 7.46 -23.64
C ALA A 2 3.44 5.93 -23.48
N VAL A 3 2.69 5.47 -22.50
CA VAL A 3 2.36 4.05 -22.33
C VAL A 3 1.21 3.72 -23.31
N GLU A 4 1.38 2.67 -24.07
CA GLU A 4 0.40 2.24 -25.08
C GLU A 4 0.03 0.77 -24.82
N ALA A 5 -1.20 0.40 -25.19
CA ALA A 5 -1.66 -0.98 -25.08
C ALA A 5 -0.80 -1.94 -25.91
N ASP A 6 -0.76 -3.19 -25.53
CA ASP A 6 -0.06 -4.28 -26.23
C ASP A 6 1.46 -4.06 -26.40
N LYS A 7 2.08 -3.27 -25.52
CA LYS A 7 3.52 -3.00 -25.55
C LYS A 7 4.21 -3.41 -24.25
N VAL A 8 5.41 -3.94 -24.40
CA VAL A 8 6.34 -4.23 -23.31
C VAL A 8 7.46 -3.20 -23.36
N TYR A 9 7.74 -2.60 -22.20
CA TYR A 9 8.80 -1.59 -22.04
C TYR A 9 9.91 -2.15 -21.18
N ILE A 10 11.14 -2.05 -21.66
CA ILE A 10 12.33 -2.52 -20.96
C ILE A 10 13.17 -1.32 -20.55
N ILE A 11 13.60 -1.32 -19.28
CA ILE A 11 14.48 -0.26 -18.77
C ILE A 11 15.84 -0.28 -19.48
N GLN A 12 16.34 0.89 -19.86
CA GLN A 12 17.66 1.02 -20.44
C GLN A 12 18.75 0.81 -19.36
N PRO A 13 19.81 0.05 -19.64
CA PRO A 13 20.92 -0.12 -18.72
C PRO A 13 21.49 1.22 -18.24
N GLY A 14 21.81 1.34 -16.95
CA GLY A 14 22.36 2.55 -16.35
C GLY A 14 21.37 3.69 -16.14
N LYS A 15 20.08 3.45 -16.36
CA LYS A 15 19.00 4.42 -16.08
C LYS A 15 18.02 3.86 -15.04
N ASN A 16 17.30 4.75 -14.41
CA ASN A 16 16.08 4.45 -13.67
C ASN A 16 14.88 4.82 -14.55
N MET A 17 13.74 4.17 -14.29
CA MET A 17 12.50 4.45 -14.99
C MET A 17 11.43 4.86 -13.98
N ARG A 18 10.62 5.84 -14.34
CA ARG A 18 9.43 6.27 -13.60
C ARG A 18 8.26 6.39 -14.57
N ILE A 19 7.06 6.28 -14.06
CA ILE A 19 5.84 6.60 -14.78
C ILE A 19 5.22 7.85 -14.16
N GLN A 20 4.74 8.77 -15.00
CA GLN A 20 4.08 10.00 -14.58
C GLN A 20 3.25 10.55 -15.74
N ASP A 21 1.99 10.94 -15.48
CA ASP A 21 1.02 11.45 -16.46
C ASP A 21 0.87 10.51 -17.69
N GLY A 22 0.79 9.19 -17.45
CA GLY A 22 0.71 8.16 -18.49
C GLY A 22 1.97 8.02 -19.34
N LYS A 23 3.11 8.55 -18.89
CA LYS A 23 4.37 8.56 -19.66
C LYS A 23 5.50 7.94 -18.86
N LEU A 24 6.27 7.09 -19.53
CA LEU A 24 7.55 6.60 -19.00
C LEU A 24 8.64 7.66 -19.18
N ARG A 25 9.36 7.90 -18.11
CA ARG A 25 10.50 8.83 -18.04
C ARG A 25 11.74 8.07 -17.58
N LEU A 26 12.85 8.27 -18.27
CA LEU A 26 14.17 7.79 -17.85
C LEU A 26 14.84 8.85 -17.00
N VAL A 27 15.45 8.42 -15.90
CA VAL A 27 16.19 9.27 -14.95
C VAL A 27 17.58 8.67 -14.79
N ASP A 28 18.60 9.52 -14.74
CA ASP A 28 19.96 9.06 -14.50
C ASP A 28 20.11 8.49 -13.10
N GLN A 29 20.95 7.46 -13.00
CA GLN A 29 21.35 6.94 -11.70
C GLN A 29 22.27 7.92 -10.99
N VAL A 30 22.12 8.08 -9.68
CA VAL A 30 23.01 8.92 -8.88
C VAL A 30 24.30 8.11 -8.60
N PRO A 31 25.47 8.62 -9.04
CA PRO A 31 26.73 7.91 -8.80
C PRO A 31 26.98 7.69 -7.30
N LYS A 32 27.47 6.50 -6.95
CA LYS A 32 27.84 6.10 -5.57
C LYS A 32 26.69 5.92 -4.58
N GLU A 33 25.44 6.05 -5.01
CA GLU A 33 24.28 5.68 -4.19
C GLU A 33 23.81 4.25 -4.51
N LEU A 34 23.19 3.61 -3.51
CA LEU A 34 22.53 2.32 -3.73
C LEU A 34 21.36 2.53 -4.70
N ASN A 35 21.47 1.95 -5.88
CA ASN A 35 20.45 2.06 -6.89
C ASN A 35 19.47 0.88 -6.79
N LEU A 36 18.20 1.18 -6.62
CA LEU A 36 17.10 0.23 -6.52
C LEU A 36 16.04 0.57 -7.58
N PRO A 37 16.29 0.22 -8.84
CA PRO A 37 15.44 0.64 -9.97
C PRO A 37 14.01 0.08 -9.88
N ILE A 38 13.81 -1.09 -9.31
CA ILE A 38 12.48 -1.69 -9.13
C ILE A 38 11.69 -0.91 -8.08
N ASP A 39 12.30 -0.61 -6.94
CA ASP A 39 11.67 0.24 -5.90
C ASP A 39 11.28 1.61 -6.45
N ILE A 40 12.17 2.24 -7.25
CA ILE A 40 11.91 3.55 -7.87
C ILE A 40 10.72 3.49 -8.83
N PHE A 41 10.66 2.45 -9.66
CA PHE A 41 9.57 2.28 -10.61
C PHE A 41 8.25 1.98 -9.90
N PHE A 42 8.23 1.04 -8.97
CA PHE A 42 7.02 0.65 -8.26
C PHE A 42 6.39 1.78 -7.45
N ARG A 43 7.20 2.66 -6.86
CA ARG A 43 6.67 3.85 -6.19
C ARG A 43 5.93 4.76 -7.16
N SER A 44 6.54 5.08 -8.29
CA SER A 44 5.88 5.91 -9.30
C SER A 44 4.66 5.24 -9.93
N LEU A 45 4.69 3.92 -10.10
CA LEU A 45 3.56 3.14 -10.59
C LEU A 45 2.40 3.15 -9.58
N ALA A 46 2.70 3.03 -8.30
CA ALA A 46 1.71 3.10 -7.24
C ALA A 46 0.98 4.45 -7.21
N GLU A 47 1.73 5.54 -7.32
CA GLU A 47 1.19 6.90 -7.37
C GLU A 47 0.32 7.13 -8.62
N GLU A 48 0.75 6.63 -9.77
CA GLU A 48 0.08 6.84 -11.05
C GLU A 48 -1.15 5.96 -11.25
N ALA A 49 -1.03 4.66 -10.96
CA ALA A 49 -2.05 3.66 -11.30
C ALA A 49 -2.94 3.26 -10.10
N GLY A 50 -2.53 3.59 -8.87
CA GLY A 50 -3.31 3.27 -7.67
C GLY A 50 -3.68 1.79 -7.58
N SER A 51 -4.98 1.50 -7.43
CA SER A 51 -5.50 0.13 -7.32
C SER A 51 -5.38 -0.72 -8.59
N HIS A 52 -5.07 -0.09 -9.74
CA HIS A 52 -4.83 -0.80 -11.00
C HIS A 52 -3.37 -1.26 -11.16
N ALA A 53 -2.47 -0.85 -10.25
CA ALA A 53 -1.08 -1.27 -10.29
C ALA A 53 -0.94 -2.75 -9.93
N ILE A 54 -0.23 -3.51 -10.75
CA ILE A 54 0.15 -4.90 -10.47
C ILE A 54 1.67 -4.98 -10.47
N ALA A 55 2.26 -5.24 -9.31
CA ALA A 55 3.68 -5.47 -9.15
C ALA A 55 3.98 -6.97 -9.18
N ILE A 56 4.93 -7.37 -9.99
CA ILE A 56 5.35 -8.77 -10.10
C ILE A 56 6.84 -8.86 -9.79
N ILE A 57 7.19 -9.65 -8.76
CA ILE A 57 8.57 -9.93 -8.40
C ILE A 57 8.93 -11.33 -8.91
N LEU A 58 9.83 -11.38 -9.85
CA LEU A 58 10.35 -12.62 -10.41
C LEU A 58 11.70 -13.00 -9.79
N SER A 59 12.21 -14.17 -10.20
CA SER A 59 13.53 -14.67 -9.84
C SER A 59 14.61 -13.59 -9.95
N GLY A 60 15.36 -13.35 -8.88
CA GLY A 60 16.40 -12.35 -8.82
C GLY A 60 17.16 -12.37 -7.51
N THR A 61 18.36 -11.79 -7.51
CA THR A 61 19.21 -11.68 -6.32
C THR A 61 18.97 -10.37 -5.58
N GLY A 62 19.15 -10.36 -4.25
CA GLY A 62 19.01 -9.15 -3.43
C GLY A 62 17.59 -8.90 -2.94
N SER A 63 17.23 -7.63 -2.81
CA SER A 63 15.97 -7.20 -2.18
C SER A 63 15.30 -6.01 -2.88
N ASP A 64 15.74 -5.66 -4.10
CA ASP A 64 15.12 -4.59 -4.87
C ASP A 64 13.66 -4.91 -5.16
N GLY A 65 12.80 -3.92 -5.09
CA GLY A 65 11.34 -4.06 -5.17
C GLY A 65 10.66 -4.26 -3.81
N THR A 66 11.38 -4.63 -2.75
CA THR A 66 10.79 -4.89 -1.42
C THR A 66 10.13 -3.65 -0.80
N ASN A 67 10.72 -2.47 -0.97
CA ASN A 67 10.11 -1.22 -0.52
C ASN A 67 9.08 -0.70 -1.54
N GLY A 68 9.29 -0.98 -2.82
CA GLY A 68 8.34 -0.61 -3.87
C GLY A 68 7.00 -1.31 -3.71
N ILE A 69 6.96 -2.59 -3.35
CA ILE A 69 5.69 -3.30 -3.12
C ILE A 69 4.90 -2.74 -1.93
N LYS A 70 5.55 -2.10 -0.94
CA LYS A 70 4.82 -1.38 0.11
C LYS A 70 4.01 -0.24 -0.49
N ALA A 71 4.63 0.59 -1.34
CA ALA A 71 3.93 1.67 -2.02
C ALA A 71 2.79 1.16 -2.90
N ILE A 72 2.98 0.05 -3.61
CA ILE A 72 1.91 -0.62 -4.37
C ILE A 72 0.74 -0.98 -3.45
N LYS A 73 1.00 -1.61 -2.30
CA LYS A 73 -0.05 -2.00 -1.34
C LYS A 73 -0.71 -0.80 -0.67
N GLU A 74 0.04 0.24 -0.38
CA GLU A 74 -0.46 1.51 0.16
C GLU A 74 -1.43 2.20 -0.78
N ASN A 75 -1.19 2.09 -2.09
CA ASN A 75 -2.09 2.58 -3.13
C ASN A 75 -3.07 1.50 -3.65
N GLU A 76 -3.24 0.41 -2.88
CA GLU A 76 -4.23 -0.64 -3.14
C GLU A 76 -3.97 -1.48 -4.39
N GLY A 77 -2.77 -1.41 -4.94
CA GLY A 77 -2.33 -2.25 -6.02
C GLY A 77 -2.09 -3.71 -5.60
N MET A 78 -1.90 -4.61 -6.53
CA MET A 78 -1.67 -6.04 -6.35
C MET A 78 -0.18 -6.38 -6.39
N VAL A 79 0.23 -7.37 -5.59
CA VAL A 79 1.61 -7.87 -5.54
C VAL A 79 1.61 -9.37 -5.76
N ILE A 80 2.23 -9.81 -6.85
CA ILE A 80 2.43 -11.22 -7.18
C ILE A 80 3.92 -11.53 -7.11
N VAL A 81 4.27 -12.68 -6.57
CA VAL A 81 5.66 -13.12 -6.46
C VAL A 81 5.80 -14.49 -7.11
N GLN A 82 6.88 -14.66 -7.85
CA GLN A 82 7.21 -15.98 -8.39
C GLN A 82 7.45 -16.98 -7.26
N ASP A 83 6.90 -18.17 -7.43
CA ASP A 83 7.10 -19.28 -6.50
C ASP A 83 8.59 -19.56 -6.29
N LEU A 84 9.00 -19.77 -5.02
CA LEU A 84 10.39 -19.94 -4.63
C LEU A 84 10.99 -21.21 -5.27
N ASP A 85 10.20 -22.28 -5.40
CA ASP A 85 10.65 -23.55 -5.94
C ASP A 85 10.91 -23.47 -7.46
N THR A 86 10.25 -22.53 -8.16
CA THR A 86 10.47 -22.25 -9.59
C THR A 86 11.52 -21.18 -9.83
N SER A 87 11.99 -20.50 -8.77
CA SER A 87 12.93 -19.39 -8.87
C SER A 87 14.38 -19.89 -8.91
N LYS A 88 15.10 -19.61 -10.00
CA LYS A 88 16.54 -19.91 -10.08
C LYS A 88 17.34 -19.14 -9.03
N PHE A 89 16.93 -17.91 -8.72
CA PHE A 89 17.47 -17.06 -7.67
C PHE A 89 16.30 -16.52 -6.84
N ASP A 90 16.17 -16.99 -5.61
CA ASP A 90 15.02 -16.71 -4.77
C ASP A 90 15.17 -15.47 -3.85
N GLY A 91 16.27 -14.73 -3.95
CA GLY A 91 16.59 -13.61 -3.07
C GLY A 91 15.52 -12.53 -3.07
N MET A 92 15.12 -12.02 -4.24
CA MET A 92 14.06 -11.01 -4.38
C MET A 92 12.68 -11.57 -4.02
N PRO A 93 12.23 -12.73 -4.54
CA PRO A 93 10.98 -13.35 -4.11
C PRO A 93 10.89 -13.55 -2.60
N ARG A 94 11.93 -14.10 -1.98
CA ARG A 94 11.99 -14.33 -0.55
C ARG A 94 11.95 -13.02 0.26
N SER A 95 12.62 -11.98 -0.21
CA SER A 95 12.60 -10.65 0.43
C SER A 95 11.20 -10.03 0.36
N ALA A 96 10.53 -10.14 -0.78
CA ALA A 96 9.14 -9.69 -0.94
C ALA A 96 8.18 -10.45 -0.01
N MET A 97 8.28 -11.78 0.04
CA MET A 97 7.45 -12.65 0.91
C MET A 97 7.56 -12.28 2.39
N ARG A 98 8.77 -11.92 2.87
CA ARG A 98 8.99 -11.51 4.26
C ARG A 98 8.23 -10.26 4.68
N THR A 99 7.80 -9.44 3.73
CA THR A 99 6.99 -8.24 4.04
C THR A 99 5.57 -8.59 4.51
N GLY A 100 5.07 -9.78 4.18
CA GLY A 100 3.69 -10.18 4.41
C GLY A 100 2.68 -9.41 3.55
N LEU A 101 3.14 -8.72 2.48
CA LEU A 101 2.32 -7.88 1.60
C LEU A 101 2.01 -8.53 0.25
N VAL A 102 2.46 -9.77 0.04
CA VAL A 102 2.27 -10.52 -1.20
C VAL A 102 0.86 -11.09 -1.24
N ASP A 103 0.19 -10.91 -2.36
CA ASP A 103 -1.17 -11.40 -2.60
C ASP A 103 -1.21 -12.83 -3.10
N ALA A 104 -0.25 -13.17 -4.00
CA ALA A 104 -0.13 -14.51 -4.56
C ALA A 104 1.34 -14.89 -4.76
N GLN A 105 1.66 -16.15 -4.47
CA GLN A 105 2.95 -16.79 -4.77
C GLN A 105 2.66 -17.94 -5.73
N ILE A 106 3.02 -17.78 -7.00
CA ILE A 106 2.64 -18.68 -8.08
C ILE A 106 3.75 -18.80 -9.13
N SER A 107 3.69 -19.84 -9.95
CA SER A 107 4.66 -20.06 -11.04
C SER A 107 4.53 -19.00 -12.16
N PRO A 108 5.55 -18.80 -13.00
CA PRO A 108 5.47 -17.85 -14.12
C PRO A 108 4.33 -18.14 -15.08
N GLU A 109 4.00 -19.42 -15.30
CA GLU A 109 2.90 -19.86 -16.14
C GLU A 109 1.55 -19.46 -15.54
N GLU A 110 1.40 -19.65 -14.22
CA GLU A 110 0.21 -19.25 -13.48
C GLU A 110 0.06 -17.73 -13.41
N ILE A 111 1.17 -16.97 -13.33
CA ILE A 111 1.15 -15.49 -13.38
C ILE A 111 0.50 -15.03 -14.68
N ALA A 112 0.84 -15.64 -15.82
CA ALA A 112 0.26 -15.27 -17.11
C ALA A 112 -1.26 -15.52 -17.16
N MET A 113 -1.72 -16.64 -16.61
CA MET A 113 -3.15 -16.96 -16.51
C MET A 113 -3.89 -16.00 -15.58
N GLU A 114 -3.27 -15.68 -14.43
CA GLU A 114 -3.83 -14.75 -13.45
C GLU A 114 -4.00 -13.35 -14.05
N LEU A 115 -3.01 -12.84 -14.77
CA LEU A 115 -3.10 -11.55 -15.45
C LEU A 115 -4.23 -11.50 -16.49
N GLN A 116 -4.46 -12.60 -17.22
CA GLN A 116 -5.58 -12.70 -18.15
C GLN A 116 -6.93 -12.67 -17.43
N HIS A 117 -7.03 -13.37 -16.29
CA HIS A 117 -8.23 -13.37 -15.47
C HIS A 117 -8.54 -11.99 -14.92
N ILE A 118 -7.55 -11.31 -14.33
CA ILE A 118 -7.66 -9.94 -13.80
C ILE A 118 -8.10 -8.96 -14.89
N ALA A 119 -7.48 -9.02 -16.07
CA ALA A 119 -7.83 -8.16 -17.19
C ALA A 119 -9.27 -8.40 -17.65
N GLY A 120 -9.70 -9.67 -17.74
CA GLY A 120 -11.06 -10.06 -18.10
C GLY A 120 -12.11 -9.57 -17.09
N THR A 121 -11.83 -9.72 -15.80
CA THR A 121 -12.72 -9.28 -14.72
C THR A 121 -12.80 -7.74 -14.64
N SER A 122 -11.69 -7.04 -14.81
CA SER A 122 -11.65 -5.58 -14.83
C SER A 122 -12.50 -5.00 -15.98
N LEU A 123 -12.46 -5.62 -17.15
CA LEU A 123 -13.30 -5.23 -18.29
C LEU A 123 -14.79 -5.47 -18.03
N ALA A 124 -15.14 -6.57 -17.38
CA ALA A 124 -16.51 -6.88 -16.99
C ALA A 124 -17.04 -5.90 -15.93
N SER A 125 -16.21 -5.52 -14.96
CA SER A 125 -16.56 -4.56 -13.91
C SER A 125 -16.70 -3.13 -14.43
N ALA A 126 -15.98 -2.74 -15.48
CA ALA A 126 -16.11 -1.45 -16.14
C ALA A 126 -17.47 -1.28 -16.87
N HIS A 127 -18.10 -2.38 -17.24
CA HIS A 127 -19.44 -2.41 -17.90
C HIS A 127 -20.60 -2.67 -16.94
N GLY A 128 -20.30 -3.13 -15.73
CA GLY A 128 -21.30 -3.36 -14.68
C GLY A 128 -20.98 -2.53 -13.43
N LYS A 129 -21.62 -1.38 -13.27
CA LYS A 129 -21.69 -0.71 -11.98
C LYS A 129 -22.36 -1.67 -11.00
N THR A 130 -21.56 -2.44 -10.27
CA THR A 130 -22.09 -3.18 -9.12
C THR A 130 -22.07 -2.28 -7.90
N THR A 131 -22.84 -1.20 -7.94
CA THR A 131 -23.53 -0.74 -6.75
C THR A 131 -24.76 -1.66 -6.59
N GLN A 132 -24.54 -2.95 -6.40
CA GLN A 132 -25.56 -3.75 -5.74
C GLN A 132 -25.69 -3.13 -4.35
N GLU A 133 -26.91 -2.74 -3.97
CA GLU A 133 -27.26 -2.53 -2.57
C GLU A 133 -26.78 -3.77 -1.84
N ILE A 134 -25.66 -3.63 -1.13
CA ILE A 134 -25.04 -4.77 -0.47
C ILE A 134 -25.98 -5.14 0.65
N ASP A 135 -26.48 -6.37 0.59
CA ASP A 135 -27.35 -6.92 1.60
C ASP A 135 -26.70 -6.74 2.97
N GLY A 136 -27.32 -5.91 3.81
CA GLY A 136 -26.82 -5.62 5.15
C GLY A 136 -26.65 -6.87 6.00
N GLU A 137 -27.40 -7.95 5.70
CA GLU A 137 -27.27 -9.24 6.35
C GLU A 137 -25.96 -9.95 5.95
N LEU A 138 -25.54 -9.84 4.71
CA LEU A 138 -24.29 -10.42 4.22
C LEU A 138 -23.08 -9.75 4.88
N MET A 139 -23.10 -8.42 5.01
CA MET A 139 -22.05 -7.69 5.71
C MET A 139 -21.99 -8.02 7.21
N LYS A 140 -23.12 -8.23 7.88
CA LYS A 140 -23.14 -8.69 9.27
C LYS A 140 -22.48 -10.06 9.43
N LYS A 141 -22.71 -10.98 8.49
CA LYS A 141 -22.01 -12.28 8.45
C LYS A 141 -20.50 -12.08 8.35
N VAL A 142 -20.04 -11.24 7.42
CA VAL A 142 -18.62 -10.91 7.23
C VAL A 142 -18.00 -10.38 8.52
N TYR A 143 -18.62 -9.39 9.17
CA TYR A 143 -18.12 -8.85 10.44
C TYR A 143 -18.03 -9.92 11.53
N THR A 144 -19.01 -10.82 11.58
CA THR A 144 -19.02 -11.92 12.55
C THR A 144 -17.88 -12.90 12.32
N ILE A 145 -17.64 -13.28 11.06
CA ILE A 145 -16.54 -14.17 10.66
C ILE A 145 -15.19 -13.54 10.98
N LEU A 146 -14.97 -12.29 10.55
CA LEU A 146 -13.72 -11.54 10.80
C LEU A 146 -13.45 -11.43 12.31
N LYS A 147 -14.45 -11.05 13.11
CA LYS A 147 -14.32 -10.93 14.57
C LYS A 147 -13.94 -12.24 15.24
N LYS A 148 -14.53 -13.35 14.80
CA LYS A 148 -14.27 -14.68 15.38
C LYS A 148 -12.81 -15.12 15.22
N VAL A 149 -12.16 -14.76 14.12
CA VAL A 149 -10.80 -15.21 13.79
C VAL A 149 -9.75 -14.18 14.23
N SER A 150 -10.00 -12.89 14.00
CA SER A 150 -9.03 -11.81 14.27
C SER A 150 -9.16 -11.20 15.67
N ASN A 151 -10.28 -11.47 16.37
CA ASN A 151 -10.68 -10.80 17.62
C ASN A 151 -10.80 -9.26 17.51
N VAL A 152 -10.93 -8.72 16.28
CA VAL A 152 -11.09 -7.30 16.00
C VAL A 152 -12.53 -7.02 15.60
N ASN A 153 -13.09 -5.92 16.11
CA ASN A 153 -14.43 -5.48 15.74
C ASN A 153 -14.38 -4.55 14.54
N PHE A 154 -14.75 -5.04 13.37
CA PHE A 154 -14.73 -4.30 12.11
C PHE A 154 -16.02 -3.49 11.84
N THR A 155 -17.02 -3.51 12.72
CA THR A 155 -18.30 -2.79 12.51
C THR A 155 -18.12 -1.27 12.44
N HIS A 156 -17.01 -0.74 12.97
CA HIS A 156 -16.68 0.69 12.93
C HIS A 156 -15.79 1.10 11.73
N TYR A 157 -15.36 0.12 10.94
CA TYR A 157 -14.61 0.40 9.72
C TYR A 157 -15.55 0.85 8.61
N LYS A 158 -15.02 1.69 7.70
CA LYS A 158 -15.79 2.06 6.51
C LYS A 158 -16.11 0.81 5.69
N GLN A 159 -17.39 0.56 5.48
CA GLN A 159 -17.86 -0.60 4.72
C GLN A 159 -17.22 -0.68 3.34
N THR A 160 -17.08 0.45 2.66
CA THR A 160 -16.43 0.55 1.35
C THR A 160 -14.98 0.06 1.36
N THR A 161 -14.23 0.28 2.44
CA THR A 161 -12.86 -0.22 2.58
C THR A 161 -12.84 -1.74 2.65
N ILE A 162 -13.71 -2.35 3.47
CA ILE A 162 -13.78 -3.81 3.61
C ILE A 162 -14.20 -4.45 2.29
N LEU A 163 -15.23 -3.90 1.65
CA LEU A 163 -15.73 -4.41 0.37
C LEU A 163 -14.65 -4.44 -0.70
N ARG A 164 -13.92 -3.36 -0.86
CA ARG A 164 -12.83 -3.27 -1.83
C ARG A 164 -11.73 -4.30 -1.56
N ARG A 165 -11.42 -4.59 -0.29
CA ARG A 165 -10.50 -5.68 0.06
C ARG A 165 -11.10 -7.05 -0.26
N MET A 166 -12.39 -7.23 -0.01
CA MET A 166 -13.10 -8.45 -0.38
C MET A 166 -13.12 -8.66 -1.90
N GLU A 167 -13.48 -7.63 -2.68
CA GLU A 167 -13.48 -7.69 -4.15
C GLU A 167 -12.11 -8.11 -4.70
N ARG A 168 -11.05 -7.56 -4.12
CA ARG A 168 -9.70 -7.95 -4.46
C ARG A 168 -9.41 -9.41 -4.12
N ARG A 169 -9.79 -9.87 -2.93
CA ARG A 169 -9.62 -11.27 -2.52
C ARG A 169 -10.47 -12.22 -3.38
N MET A 170 -11.64 -11.78 -3.77
CA MET A 170 -12.51 -12.52 -4.70
C MET A 170 -11.80 -12.77 -6.03
N MET A 171 -11.13 -11.76 -6.60
CA MET A 171 -10.31 -11.95 -7.81
C MET A 171 -9.25 -13.02 -7.61
N ILE A 172 -8.48 -12.94 -6.53
CA ILE A 172 -7.37 -13.88 -6.23
C ILE A 172 -7.88 -15.29 -5.94
N THR A 173 -9.06 -15.43 -5.31
CA THR A 173 -9.65 -16.71 -4.96
C THR A 173 -10.62 -17.24 -6.03
N HIS A 174 -10.70 -16.57 -7.19
CA HIS A 174 -11.58 -16.92 -8.31
C HIS A 174 -13.05 -17.07 -7.90
N LYS A 175 -13.54 -16.14 -7.05
CA LYS A 175 -14.95 -16.08 -6.63
C LYS A 175 -15.63 -14.89 -7.31
N ASP A 176 -16.54 -15.17 -8.25
CA ASP A 176 -17.22 -14.13 -9.03
C ASP A 176 -18.35 -13.44 -8.27
N LYS A 177 -18.91 -14.10 -7.26
CA LYS A 177 -20.03 -13.58 -6.48
C LYS A 177 -19.64 -13.37 -5.02
N LEU A 178 -20.09 -12.26 -4.45
CA LEU A 178 -19.84 -11.95 -3.05
C LEU A 178 -20.36 -13.03 -2.09
N VAL A 179 -21.51 -13.65 -2.40
CA VAL A 179 -22.09 -14.72 -1.61
C VAL A 179 -21.14 -15.93 -1.56
N ASP A 180 -20.62 -16.35 -2.73
CA ASP A 180 -19.71 -17.50 -2.83
C ASP A 180 -18.39 -17.24 -2.07
N TYR A 181 -17.94 -16.00 -2.06
CA TYR A 181 -16.76 -15.61 -1.28
C TYR A 181 -17.04 -15.61 0.23
N VAL A 182 -18.20 -15.15 0.66
CA VAL A 182 -18.59 -15.19 2.08
C VAL A 182 -18.74 -16.62 2.57
N ASP A 183 -19.27 -17.51 1.76
CA ASP A 183 -19.35 -18.94 2.10
C ASP A 183 -17.94 -19.54 2.16
N PHE A 184 -17.05 -19.20 1.25
CA PHE A 184 -15.65 -19.60 1.29
C PHE A 184 -14.93 -19.09 2.55
N LEU A 185 -15.19 -17.86 2.99
CA LEU A 185 -14.65 -17.35 4.26
C LEU A 185 -15.09 -18.19 5.49
N GLN A 186 -16.31 -18.75 5.47
CA GLN A 186 -16.76 -19.61 6.58
C GLN A 186 -15.98 -20.92 6.67
N GLU A 187 -15.55 -21.43 5.51
CA GLU A 187 -14.85 -22.71 5.38
C GLU A 187 -13.32 -22.57 5.52
N SER A 188 -12.77 -21.36 5.26
CA SER A 188 -11.34 -21.11 5.24
C SER A 188 -10.88 -20.09 6.29
N PRO A 189 -10.50 -20.53 7.50
CA PRO A 189 -9.93 -19.64 8.53
C PRO A 189 -8.65 -18.92 8.06
N GLU A 190 -7.91 -19.52 7.15
CA GLU A 190 -6.70 -18.92 6.58
C GLU A 190 -7.04 -17.69 5.73
N GLU A 191 -8.05 -17.80 4.85
CA GLU A 191 -8.51 -16.67 4.05
C GLU A 191 -9.04 -15.53 4.94
N VAL A 192 -9.75 -15.88 6.02
CA VAL A 192 -10.22 -14.89 7.01
C VAL A 192 -9.03 -14.14 7.65
N ARG A 193 -7.92 -14.84 7.95
CA ARG A 193 -6.70 -14.19 8.47
C ARG A 193 -6.07 -13.26 7.45
N ILE A 194 -6.01 -13.67 6.18
CA ILE A 194 -5.48 -12.86 5.09
C ILE A 194 -6.33 -11.61 4.92
N LEU A 195 -7.64 -11.75 4.76
CA LEU A 195 -8.56 -10.61 4.64
C LEU A 195 -8.47 -9.67 5.84
N SER A 196 -8.43 -10.22 7.07
CA SER A 196 -8.29 -9.41 8.28
C SER A 196 -7.01 -8.59 8.29
N LYS A 197 -5.88 -9.17 7.87
CA LYS A 197 -4.62 -8.46 7.74
C LYS A 197 -4.70 -7.35 6.70
N GLU A 198 -5.30 -7.63 5.54
CA GLU A 198 -5.46 -6.64 4.48
C GLU A 198 -6.34 -5.45 4.89
N VAL A 199 -7.42 -5.70 5.64
CA VAL A 199 -8.25 -4.62 6.18
C VAL A 199 -7.51 -3.79 7.23
N LEU A 200 -6.59 -4.42 7.98
CA LEU A 200 -5.79 -3.79 9.02
C LEU A 200 -4.46 -3.19 8.49
N ILE A 201 -4.15 -3.33 7.21
CA ILE A 201 -2.97 -2.66 6.62
C ILE A 201 -3.13 -1.15 6.85
N GLY A 202 -2.35 -0.63 7.77
CA GLY A 202 -2.24 0.80 8.01
C GLY A 202 -1.48 1.45 6.87
N VAL A 203 -2.22 2.09 5.97
CA VAL A 203 -1.60 2.93 4.93
C VAL A 203 -1.16 4.22 5.57
N THR A 204 0.14 4.45 5.65
CA THR A 204 0.72 5.68 6.18
C THR A 204 2.00 6.02 5.42
N SER A 205 2.30 7.30 5.32
CA SER A 205 3.54 7.81 4.74
C SER A 205 3.95 9.09 5.46
N PHE A 206 5.24 9.45 5.32
CA PHE A 206 5.69 10.75 5.80
C PHE A 206 4.94 11.88 5.07
N PHE A 207 4.48 12.86 5.86
CA PHE A 207 3.74 14.04 5.35
C PHE A 207 2.55 13.67 4.47
N ARG A 208 1.84 12.59 4.81
CA ARG A 208 0.59 12.22 4.14
C ARG A 208 -0.40 13.37 4.24
N ASP A 209 -1.04 13.74 3.13
CA ASP A 209 -1.86 14.95 3.00
C ASP A 209 -1.03 16.24 3.24
N PRO A 210 -0.10 16.59 2.33
CA PRO A 210 0.89 17.63 2.52
C PRO A 210 0.28 19.00 2.84
N ASP A 211 -0.87 19.33 2.27
CA ASP A 211 -1.59 20.57 2.55
C ASP A 211 -2.01 20.68 4.03
N PHE A 212 -2.41 19.57 4.63
CA PHE A 212 -2.73 19.51 6.05
C PHE A 212 -1.50 19.77 6.91
N PHE A 213 -0.37 19.14 6.59
CA PHE A 213 0.88 19.36 7.33
C PHE A 213 1.40 20.79 7.17
N GLN A 214 1.19 21.43 6.02
CA GLN A 214 1.52 22.84 5.83
C GLN A 214 0.68 23.74 6.74
N VAL A 215 -0.64 23.52 6.78
CA VAL A 215 -1.55 24.27 7.69
C VAL A 215 -1.19 24.01 9.16
N LEU A 216 -0.88 22.77 9.54
CA LEU A 216 -0.46 22.40 10.88
C LEU A 216 0.81 23.15 11.30
N LYS A 217 1.81 23.21 10.41
CA LYS A 217 3.05 23.96 10.62
C LYS A 217 2.80 25.45 10.87
N GLU A 218 2.05 26.08 9.96
CA GLU A 218 1.84 27.53 9.96
C GLU A 218 0.95 28.02 11.09
N LYS A 219 -0.15 27.29 11.37
CA LYS A 219 -1.19 27.78 12.30
C LYS A 219 -1.03 27.25 13.72
N ALA A 220 -0.63 26.00 13.89
CA ALA A 220 -0.59 25.37 15.20
C ALA A 220 0.83 25.26 15.77
N ILE A 221 1.75 24.63 15.03
CA ILE A 221 3.10 24.38 15.56
C ILE A 221 3.86 25.68 15.78
N THR A 222 3.76 26.64 14.84
CA THR A 222 4.40 27.95 14.98
C THR A 222 3.87 28.71 16.18
N ASP A 223 2.56 28.68 16.41
CA ASP A 223 1.93 29.33 17.57
C ASP A 223 2.36 28.67 18.88
N ILE A 224 2.30 27.34 18.97
CA ILE A 224 2.72 26.58 20.14
C ILE A 224 4.19 26.87 20.48
N VAL A 225 5.10 26.81 19.51
CA VAL A 225 6.53 27.04 19.73
C VAL A 225 6.82 28.47 20.15
N SER A 226 6.06 29.45 19.62
CA SER A 226 6.23 30.88 19.95
C SER A 226 5.75 31.23 21.35
N HIS A 227 4.65 30.64 21.81
CA HIS A 227 3.98 31.01 23.05
C HIS A 227 4.18 30.03 24.21
N SER A 228 4.77 28.83 23.96
CA SER A 228 5.02 27.87 25.03
C SER A 228 6.10 28.35 26.00
N ASN A 229 5.93 28.02 27.30
CA ASN A 229 6.95 28.26 28.30
C ASN A 229 8.22 27.45 27.97
N ALA A 230 9.40 28.08 28.12
CA ALA A 230 10.67 27.41 27.86
C ALA A 230 10.98 26.26 28.81
N GLU A 231 10.45 26.31 30.03
CA GLU A 231 10.69 25.32 31.08
C GLU A 231 9.75 24.10 30.97
N GLU A 232 8.62 24.23 30.28
CA GLU A 232 7.65 23.16 30.12
C GLU A 232 7.83 22.43 28.81
N ALA A 233 7.75 21.08 28.85
CA ALA A 233 7.77 20.28 27.63
C ALA A 233 6.43 20.37 26.89
N VAL A 234 6.48 20.70 25.61
CA VAL A 234 5.33 20.55 24.72
C VAL A 234 5.01 19.05 24.55
N ARG A 235 3.77 18.67 24.83
CA ARG A 235 3.31 17.28 24.78
C ARG A 235 2.37 17.12 23.60
N VAL A 236 2.71 16.23 22.70
CA VAL A 236 1.93 15.93 21.50
C VAL A 236 1.47 14.47 21.56
N TRP A 237 0.19 14.26 21.38
CA TRP A 237 -0.38 12.91 21.27
C TRP A 237 -0.85 12.67 19.84
N VAL A 238 -0.24 11.68 19.18
CA VAL A 238 -0.57 11.27 17.82
C VAL A 238 -1.45 10.02 17.88
N ALA A 239 -2.75 10.25 17.86
CA ALA A 239 -3.72 9.16 17.95
C ALA A 239 -3.86 8.42 16.62
N GLY A 240 -3.82 7.08 16.67
CA GLY A 240 -3.97 6.25 15.46
C GLY A 240 -2.73 6.19 14.57
N CYS A 241 -1.58 6.59 15.07
CA CYS A 241 -0.30 6.46 14.39
C CYS A 241 0.01 4.98 14.11
N SER A 242 0.20 4.62 12.84
CA SER A 242 0.42 3.24 12.42
C SER A 242 1.86 2.79 12.72
N THR A 243 2.78 3.09 11.83
CA THR A 243 4.19 2.66 11.91
C THR A 243 5.15 3.79 12.31
N GLY A 244 4.62 4.97 12.63
CA GLY A 244 5.37 6.09 13.21
C GLY A 244 5.54 7.30 12.29
N GLU A 245 5.24 7.18 11.00
CA GLU A 245 5.50 8.21 9.99
C GLU A 245 4.83 9.54 10.34
N GLU A 246 3.61 9.50 10.88
CA GLU A 246 2.91 10.72 11.30
C GLU A 246 3.60 11.38 12.50
N ALA A 247 3.97 10.59 13.51
CA ALA A 247 4.69 11.09 14.68
C ALA A 247 6.06 11.70 14.28
N TYR A 248 6.79 11.04 13.40
CA TYR A 248 8.06 11.57 12.89
C TYR A 248 7.85 12.80 11.99
N SER A 249 6.82 12.85 11.16
CA SER A 249 6.50 14.03 10.35
C SER A 249 6.23 15.25 11.25
N ILE A 250 5.47 15.07 12.31
CA ILE A 250 5.22 16.11 13.31
C ILE A 250 6.51 16.52 14.02
N ALA A 251 7.38 15.57 14.39
CA ALA A 251 8.67 15.87 15.02
C ALA A 251 9.56 16.72 14.10
N ILE A 252 9.59 16.40 12.81
CA ILE A 252 10.34 17.17 11.79
C ILE A 252 9.80 18.59 11.72
N LEU A 253 8.47 18.79 11.66
CA LEU A 253 7.88 20.13 11.62
C LEU A 253 8.22 20.96 12.85
N PHE A 254 8.17 20.38 14.04
CA PHE A 254 8.60 21.06 15.26
C PHE A 254 10.07 21.47 15.20
N SER A 255 10.94 20.57 14.69
CA SER A 255 12.37 20.88 14.54
C SER A 255 12.62 22.04 13.57
N GLU A 256 11.98 22.04 12.42
CA GLU A 256 12.08 23.11 11.40
C GLU A 256 11.58 24.45 11.93
N VAL A 257 10.46 24.47 12.65
CA VAL A 257 9.90 25.70 13.24
C VAL A 257 10.82 26.24 14.34
N MET A 258 11.34 25.38 15.21
CA MET A 258 12.30 25.79 16.25
C MET A 258 13.58 26.36 15.67
N GLU A 259 14.08 25.78 14.57
CA GLU A 259 15.24 26.30 13.87
C GLU A 259 14.95 27.66 13.24
N THR A 260 13.81 27.82 12.58
CA THR A 260 13.38 29.07 11.97
C THR A 260 13.22 30.19 12.98
N LEU A 261 12.60 29.91 14.13
CA LEU A 261 12.37 30.87 15.20
C LEU A 261 13.60 31.05 16.11
N LYS A 262 14.67 30.27 15.92
CA LYS A 262 15.89 30.25 16.74
C LYS A 262 15.60 30.02 18.23
N VAL A 263 14.61 29.16 18.54
CA VAL A 263 14.24 28.81 19.91
C VAL A 263 14.45 27.32 20.13
N ARG A 264 14.59 26.91 21.39
CA ARG A 264 14.64 25.49 21.77
C ARG A 264 13.49 25.18 22.70
N ARG A 265 12.79 24.11 22.47
CA ARG A 265 11.71 23.57 23.30
C ARG A 265 11.93 22.08 23.48
N ASN A 266 11.58 21.60 24.67
CA ASN A 266 11.52 20.17 24.90
C ASN A 266 10.16 19.65 24.36
N ILE A 267 10.20 18.68 23.46
CA ILE A 267 9.00 18.12 22.83
C ILE A 267 8.94 16.63 23.12
N LYS A 268 7.78 16.18 23.57
CA LYS A 268 7.48 14.76 23.82
C LYS A 268 6.30 14.36 22.95
N ILE A 269 6.51 13.39 22.07
CA ILE A 269 5.48 12.85 21.17
C ILE A 269 5.14 11.43 21.63
N PHE A 270 3.83 11.13 21.70
CA PHE A 270 3.28 9.87 22.20
C PHE A 270 2.35 9.26 21.17
#